data_a7f900f489af9f67a1949fa1b0cb1247
#
_entry.id   a7f900f489af9f67a1949fa1b0cb1247
#
_cell.length_a   1.000
_cell.length_b   1.000
_cell.length_c   1.000
_cell.angle_alpha   90.00
_cell.angle_beta   90.00
_cell.angle_gamma   90.00
#
_symmetry.space_group_name_H-M   'P 1'
#
loop_
_entity.id
_entity.type
_entity.pdbx_description
1 polymer ?
#
loop_
_entity_poly.entity_id
_entity_poly.type
_entity_poly.pdbx_seq_one_letter_code
_entity_poly.pdbx_strand_id
1 'polypeptide(L)'
;MEKIRIKDIAERAGVSVGTVDRVLHNRPNVSAPAREKVEKALKEMEYQPNVYASALAYNKTYVFYALIPQHESEAYWEEIEQGVKKAIEVRRDFNINVKIMYYERFNNQSFVDCYTQCLESNPNGIIIVPQEIDITRQFTDILHERQIPFVMLDSYMPDLKPLSFFGQDSFCSGYFAAKMLMLIASNEKEIMLLKQMKDGKVTSKQQVNREVGFRH
;
A
#
# COMPACT_ATOMS: atom_id res chain seq x y z
N MET A 1 -11.54 8.46 29.24
CA MET A 1 -12.72 7.79 28.68
C MET A 1 -12.56 6.29 28.86
N GLU A 2 -13.50 5.67 29.49
CA GLU A 2 -13.48 4.22 29.70
C GLU A 2 -13.70 3.51 28.36
N LYS A 3 -12.87 2.51 28.06
CA LYS A 3 -12.88 1.85 26.75
C LYS A 3 -14.06 0.88 26.68
N ILE A 4 -15.06 1.18 25.85
CA ILE A 4 -16.25 0.36 25.65
C ILE A 4 -15.83 -1.03 25.12
N ARG A 5 -16.31 -2.10 25.76
CA ARG A 5 -16.02 -3.51 25.41
C ARG A 5 -17.23 -4.18 24.78
N ILE A 6 -17.02 -5.25 24.06
CA ILE A 6 -18.09 -6.05 23.43
C ILE A 6 -19.14 -6.50 24.48
N LYS A 7 -18.71 -6.74 25.73
CA LYS A 7 -19.59 -7.08 26.83
C LYS A 7 -20.58 -5.97 27.16
N ASP A 8 -20.12 -4.72 27.12
CA ASP A 8 -20.95 -3.55 27.45
C ASP A 8 -22.01 -3.33 26.35
N ILE A 9 -21.69 -3.64 25.10
CA ILE A 9 -22.66 -3.64 23.99
C ILE A 9 -23.66 -4.76 24.09
N ALA A 10 -23.22 -5.96 24.47
CA ALA A 10 -24.10 -7.10 24.68
C ALA A 10 -25.15 -6.82 25.76
N GLU A 11 -24.74 -6.21 26.87
CA GLU A 11 -25.59 -5.77 27.94
C GLU A 11 -26.60 -4.70 27.49
N ARG A 12 -26.12 -3.68 26.76
CA ARG A 12 -26.94 -2.60 26.21
C ARG A 12 -27.97 -3.09 25.19
N ALA A 13 -27.60 -4.04 24.35
CA ALA A 13 -28.47 -4.63 23.32
C ALA A 13 -29.40 -5.74 23.87
N GLY A 14 -29.16 -6.23 25.07
CA GLY A 14 -29.89 -7.35 25.66
C GLY A 14 -29.70 -8.67 24.94
N VAL A 15 -28.47 -8.92 24.46
CA VAL A 15 -28.08 -10.15 23.72
C VAL A 15 -26.81 -10.77 24.29
N SER A 16 -26.46 -11.96 23.83
CA SER A 16 -25.18 -12.57 24.23
C SER A 16 -23.99 -11.91 23.56
N VAL A 17 -22.82 -11.97 24.21
CA VAL A 17 -21.53 -11.51 23.63
C VAL A 17 -21.26 -12.18 22.27
N GLY A 18 -21.59 -13.48 22.16
CA GLY A 18 -21.47 -14.21 20.89
C GLY A 18 -22.38 -13.70 19.76
N THR A 19 -23.56 -13.13 20.12
CA THR A 19 -24.47 -12.50 19.16
C THR A 19 -23.86 -11.18 18.67
N VAL A 20 -23.30 -10.37 19.57
CA VAL A 20 -22.59 -9.13 19.19
C VAL A 20 -21.41 -9.43 18.29
N ASP A 21 -20.58 -10.43 18.63
CA ASP A 21 -19.44 -10.87 17.80
C ASP A 21 -19.89 -11.28 16.40
N ARG A 22 -20.98 -12.05 16.27
CA ARG A 22 -21.52 -12.43 14.95
C ARG A 22 -22.01 -11.24 14.13
N VAL A 23 -22.63 -10.24 14.75
CA VAL A 23 -23.07 -9.03 14.06
C VAL A 23 -21.89 -8.20 13.61
N LEU A 24 -20.91 -7.96 14.48
CA LEU A 24 -19.69 -7.20 14.15
C LEU A 24 -18.91 -7.78 12.97
N HIS A 25 -18.91 -9.11 12.85
CA HIS A 25 -18.18 -9.83 11.80
C HIS A 25 -19.07 -10.32 10.65
N ASN A 26 -20.31 -9.82 10.58
CA ASN A 26 -21.29 -10.17 9.55
C ASN A 26 -21.48 -11.69 9.35
N ARG A 27 -21.40 -12.48 10.44
CA ARG A 27 -21.55 -13.93 10.38
C ARG A 27 -23.03 -14.35 10.27
N PRO A 28 -23.32 -15.51 9.67
CA PRO A 28 -24.68 -16.04 9.58
C PRO A 28 -25.25 -16.43 10.96
N ASN A 29 -26.54 -16.77 10.99
CA ASN A 29 -27.28 -17.24 12.17
C ASN A 29 -27.47 -16.18 13.27
N VAL A 30 -27.79 -14.94 12.85
CA VAL A 30 -28.29 -13.89 13.72
C VAL A 30 -29.69 -13.49 13.24
N SER A 31 -30.68 -13.49 14.11
CA SER A 31 -32.04 -13.04 13.75
C SER A 31 -32.05 -11.55 13.45
N ALA A 32 -32.91 -11.12 12.51
CA ALA A 32 -33.03 -9.71 12.13
C ALA A 32 -33.30 -8.79 13.35
N PRO A 33 -34.19 -9.12 14.31
CA PRO A 33 -34.40 -8.31 15.51
C PRO A 33 -33.18 -8.21 16.42
N ALA A 34 -32.36 -9.28 16.50
CA ALA A 34 -31.16 -9.25 17.31
C ALA A 34 -30.06 -8.39 16.65
N ARG A 35 -29.92 -8.45 15.30
CA ARG A 35 -29.02 -7.61 14.53
C ARG A 35 -29.35 -6.14 14.73
N GLU A 36 -30.60 -5.75 14.58
CA GLU A 36 -31.07 -4.37 14.74
C GLU A 36 -30.76 -3.80 16.13
N LYS A 37 -31.00 -4.59 17.18
CA LYS A 37 -30.67 -4.20 18.57
C LYS A 37 -29.19 -3.95 18.77
N VAL A 38 -28.34 -4.80 18.20
CA VAL A 38 -26.88 -4.67 18.30
C VAL A 38 -26.39 -3.44 17.50
N GLU A 39 -26.86 -3.25 16.26
CA GLU A 39 -26.49 -2.10 15.44
C GLU A 39 -26.90 -0.77 16.08
N LYS A 40 -28.08 -0.73 16.71
CA LYS A 40 -28.53 0.42 17.49
C LYS A 40 -27.61 0.69 18.69
N ALA A 41 -27.27 -0.34 19.47
CA ALA A 41 -26.37 -0.19 20.61
C ALA A 41 -24.97 0.25 20.21
N LEU A 42 -24.42 -0.28 19.11
CA LEU A 42 -23.14 0.14 18.54
C LEU A 42 -23.12 1.63 18.19
N LYS A 43 -24.20 2.11 17.57
CA LYS A 43 -24.36 3.52 17.19
C LYS A 43 -24.54 4.44 18.39
N GLU A 44 -25.38 4.06 19.36
CA GLU A 44 -25.64 4.84 20.58
C GLU A 44 -24.40 4.97 21.47
N MET A 45 -23.58 3.94 21.50
CA MET A 45 -22.34 3.89 22.30
C MET A 45 -21.12 4.38 21.54
N GLU A 46 -21.26 4.84 20.28
CA GLU A 46 -20.14 5.25 19.41
C GLU A 46 -18.99 4.23 19.40
N TYR A 47 -19.36 2.94 19.41
CA TYR A 47 -18.38 1.87 19.52
C TYR A 47 -17.52 1.78 18.27
N GLN A 48 -16.22 1.93 18.46
CA GLN A 48 -15.24 1.64 17.41
C GLN A 48 -14.62 0.26 17.69
N PRO A 49 -14.77 -0.70 16.74
CA PRO A 49 -14.16 -2.01 16.86
C PRO A 49 -12.66 -1.87 17.13
N ASN A 50 -12.18 -2.50 18.18
CA ASN A 50 -10.76 -2.57 18.43
C ASN A 50 -10.14 -3.57 17.44
N VAL A 51 -9.66 -3.07 16.29
CA VAL A 51 -9.02 -3.85 15.25
C VAL A 51 -7.86 -4.69 15.82
N TYR A 52 -7.17 -4.16 16.83
CA TYR A 52 -6.08 -4.85 17.54
C TYR A 52 -6.57 -6.06 18.32
N ALA A 53 -7.66 -5.92 19.07
CA ALA A 53 -8.23 -7.04 19.83
C ALA A 53 -8.80 -8.12 18.90
N SER A 54 -9.38 -7.73 17.78
CA SER A 54 -9.86 -8.67 16.76
C SER A 54 -8.72 -9.44 16.10
N ALA A 55 -7.65 -8.76 15.70
CA ALA A 55 -6.49 -9.41 15.09
C ALA A 55 -5.84 -10.44 16.03
N LEU A 56 -5.71 -10.10 17.32
CA LEU A 56 -5.19 -11.01 18.35
C LEU A 56 -6.11 -12.21 18.62
N ALA A 57 -7.44 -12.00 18.61
CA ALA A 57 -8.40 -13.06 18.88
C ALA A 57 -8.47 -14.12 17.76
N TYR A 58 -8.18 -13.75 16.51
CA TYR A 58 -8.28 -14.65 15.36
C TYR A 58 -7.04 -15.47 15.09
N ASN A 59 -5.91 -15.18 15.71
CA ASN A 59 -4.60 -15.87 15.50
C ASN A 59 -4.27 -16.07 14.00
N LYS A 60 -4.81 -15.20 13.12
CA LYS A 60 -4.62 -15.29 11.68
C LYS A 60 -3.32 -14.61 11.29
N THR A 61 -2.45 -15.35 10.64
CA THR A 61 -1.22 -14.79 10.08
C THR A 61 -1.52 -14.16 8.72
N TYR A 62 -1.11 -12.91 8.57
CA TYR A 62 -1.18 -12.21 7.28
C TYR A 62 0.20 -12.20 6.63
N VAL A 63 0.25 -12.60 5.37
CA VAL A 63 1.49 -12.64 4.58
C VAL A 63 1.40 -11.59 3.49
N PHE A 64 2.30 -10.63 3.55
CA PHE A 64 2.47 -9.59 2.53
C PHE A 64 3.80 -9.77 1.82
N TYR A 65 3.89 -9.24 0.62
CA TYR A 65 5.13 -9.19 -0.13
C TYR A 65 5.46 -7.74 -0.50
N ALA A 66 6.74 -7.41 -0.46
CA ALA A 66 7.27 -6.15 -0.97
C ALA A 66 8.21 -6.48 -2.14
N LEU A 67 7.81 -6.11 -3.36
CA LEU A 67 8.60 -6.28 -4.57
C LEU A 67 9.35 -4.98 -4.82
N ILE A 68 10.67 -5.01 -4.63
CA ILE A 68 11.55 -3.85 -4.75
C ILE A 68 12.72 -4.15 -5.70
N PRO A 69 13.30 -3.14 -6.36
CA PRO A 69 14.50 -3.34 -7.14
C PRO A 69 15.67 -3.88 -6.31
N GLN A 70 16.45 -4.79 -6.91
CA GLN A 70 17.72 -5.20 -6.34
C GLN A 70 18.67 -4.01 -6.28
N HIS A 71 19.37 -3.87 -5.16
CA HIS A 71 20.30 -2.77 -4.90
C HIS A 71 21.47 -3.27 -4.06
N GLU A 72 22.67 -2.75 -4.31
CA GLU A 72 23.87 -3.10 -3.54
C GLU A 72 24.29 -1.96 -2.60
N SER A 73 24.23 -0.72 -3.07
CA SER A 73 24.69 0.46 -2.34
C SER A 73 23.91 1.74 -2.68
N GLU A 74 22.75 1.60 -3.32
CA GLU A 74 21.88 2.74 -3.60
C GLU A 74 21.11 3.11 -2.34
N ALA A 75 21.55 4.15 -1.64
CA ALA A 75 20.96 4.61 -0.37
C ALA A 75 19.41 4.74 -0.42
N TYR A 76 18.86 5.15 -1.56
CA TYR A 76 17.42 5.30 -1.74
C TYR A 76 16.64 4.00 -1.55
N TRP A 77 17.08 2.91 -2.20
CA TRP A 77 16.40 1.60 -2.08
C TRP A 77 16.67 0.94 -0.75
N GLU A 78 17.86 1.14 -0.20
CA GLU A 78 18.21 0.68 1.14
C GLU A 78 17.33 1.33 2.21
N GLU A 79 17.07 2.63 2.14
CA GLU A 79 16.16 3.34 3.06
C GLU A 79 14.72 2.81 2.97
N ILE A 80 14.23 2.52 1.76
CA ILE A 80 12.92 1.90 1.56
C ILE A 80 12.86 0.52 2.21
N GLU A 81 13.87 -0.32 1.98
CA GLU A 81 13.96 -1.65 2.59
C GLU A 81 14.00 -1.57 4.12
N GLN A 82 14.81 -0.68 4.67
CA GLN A 82 14.88 -0.45 6.12
C GLN A 82 13.55 0.04 6.69
N GLY A 83 12.84 0.89 5.95
CA GLY A 83 11.49 1.32 6.30
C GLY A 83 10.51 0.14 6.41
N VAL A 84 10.52 -0.78 5.44
CA VAL A 84 9.71 -2.01 5.47
C VAL A 84 10.09 -2.89 6.66
N LYS A 85 11.39 -3.14 6.88
CA LYS A 85 11.89 -3.93 8.02
C LYS A 85 11.46 -3.34 9.35
N LYS A 86 11.59 -2.04 9.52
CA LYS A 86 11.17 -1.33 10.74
C LYS A 86 9.66 -1.42 10.97
N ALA A 87 8.85 -1.31 9.91
CA ALA A 87 7.40 -1.47 10.01
C ALA A 87 7.00 -2.88 10.51
N ILE A 88 7.70 -3.92 10.05
CA ILE A 88 7.52 -5.30 10.51
C ILE A 88 7.82 -5.41 12.01
N GLU A 89 8.93 -4.84 12.45
CA GLU A 89 9.34 -4.88 13.87
C GLU A 89 8.32 -4.22 14.78
N VAL A 90 7.85 -3.03 14.41
CA VAL A 90 6.87 -2.26 15.20
C VAL A 90 5.50 -2.95 15.25
N ARG A 91 5.20 -3.84 14.30
CA ARG A 91 3.89 -4.50 14.15
C ARG A 91 3.92 -6.01 14.41
N ARG A 92 4.92 -6.52 15.11
CA ARG A 92 5.06 -7.96 15.46
C ARG A 92 3.81 -8.55 16.11
N ASP A 93 3.10 -7.76 16.93
CA ASP A 93 1.91 -8.21 17.66
C ASP A 93 0.69 -8.51 16.76
N PHE A 94 0.74 -8.14 15.48
CA PHE A 94 -0.37 -8.34 14.54
C PHE A 94 -0.31 -9.64 13.74
N ASN A 95 0.65 -10.52 14.00
CA ASN A 95 0.90 -11.70 13.19
C ASN A 95 1.06 -11.38 11.70
N ILE A 96 1.72 -10.25 11.41
CA ILE A 96 2.04 -9.81 10.06
C ILE A 96 3.42 -10.32 9.68
N ASN A 97 3.49 -11.03 8.56
CA ASN A 97 4.75 -11.44 7.94
C ASN A 97 4.88 -10.72 6.60
N VAL A 98 5.96 -9.97 6.41
CA VAL A 98 6.28 -9.33 5.13
C VAL A 98 7.54 -9.94 4.57
N LYS A 99 7.46 -10.47 3.35
CA LYS A 99 8.61 -11.00 2.61
C LYS A 99 9.03 -9.97 1.58
N ILE A 100 10.31 -9.60 1.61
CA ILE A 100 10.89 -8.73 0.59
C ILE A 100 11.42 -9.62 -0.53
N MET A 101 11.04 -9.29 -1.76
CA MET A 101 11.51 -9.96 -2.97
C MET A 101 12.14 -8.92 -3.88
N TYR A 102 13.23 -9.33 -4.54
CA TYR A 102 14.02 -8.44 -5.36
C TYR A 102 13.93 -8.83 -6.81
N TYR A 103 13.92 -7.83 -7.69
CA TYR A 103 14.01 -7.99 -9.14
C TYR A 103 15.07 -7.03 -9.70
N GLU A 104 15.68 -7.42 -10.80
CA GLU A 104 16.65 -6.58 -11.50
C GLU A 104 15.94 -5.40 -12.17
N ARG A 105 16.39 -4.19 -11.85
CA ARG A 105 15.90 -2.97 -12.45
C ARG A 105 16.15 -3.00 -13.96
N PHE A 106 15.16 -2.60 -14.76
CA PHE A 106 15.21 -2.61 -16.23
C PHE A 106 15.21 -4.00 -16.88
N ASN A 107 15.04 -5.08 -16.13
CA ASN A 107 14.88 -6.43 -16.63
C ASN A 107 13.44 -6.89 -16.40
N ASN A 108 12.62 -6.84 -17.46
CA ASN A 108 11.22 -7.18 -17.39
C ASN A 108 11.01 -8.66 -17.02
N GLN A 109 11.87 -9.56 -17.50
CA GLN A 109 11.77 -10.99 -17.17
C GLN A 109 12.02 -11.24 -15.68
N SER A 110 13.03 -10.57 -15.09
CA SER A 110 13.28 -10.67 -13.65
C SER A 110 12.08 -10.20 -12.81
N PHE A 111 11.38 -9.15 -13.26
CA PHE A 111 10.15 -8.71 -12.59
C PHE A 111 9.02 -9.73 -12.73
N VAL A 112 8.85 -10.35 -13.92
CA VAL A 112 7.87 -11.41 -14.16
C VAL A 112 8.14 -12.62 -13.26
N ASP A 113 9.38 -13.06 -13.18
CA ASP A 113 9.78 -14.20 -12.34
C ASP A 113 9.50 -13.90 -10.86
N CYS A 114 9.84 -12.70 -10.41
CA CYS A 114 9.62 -12.24 -9.05
C CYS A 114 8.13 -12.23 -8.69
N TYR A 115 7.26 -11.62 -9.49
CA TYR A 115 5.84 -11.57 -9.15
C TYR A 115 5.16 -12.95 -9.33
N THR A 116 5.61 -13.78 -10.25
CA THR A 116 5.09 -15.14 -10.42
C THR A 116 5.33 -15.97 -9.17
N GLN A 117 6.54 -15.97 -8.65
CA GLN A 117 6.89 -16.62 -7.40
C GLN A 117 6.09 -16.05 -6.20
N CYS A 118 5.88 -14.73 -6.17
CA CYS A 118 5.04 -14.09 -5.16
C CYS A 118 3.61 -14.64 -5.18
N LEU A 119 3.00 -14.75 -6.37
CA LEU A 119 1.62 -15.21 -6.57
C LEU A 119 1.39 -16.67 -6.18
N GLU A 120 2.40 -17.54 -6.27
CA GLU A 120 2.34 -18.95 -5.84
C GLU A 120 2.06 -19.08 -4.33
N SER A 121 2.47 -18.08 -3.55
CA SER A 121 2.32 -18.07 -2.10
C SER A 121 0.96 -17.56 -1.60
N ASN A 122 0.02 -17.19 -2.47
CA ASN A 122 -1.28 -16.62 -2.12
C ASN A 122 -1.20 -15.47 -1.11
N PRO A 123 -0.56 -14.34 -1.44
CA PRO A 123 -0.36 -13.23 -0.53
C PRO A 123 -1.67 -12.55 -0.12
N ASN A 124 -1.72 -12.00 1.09
CA ASN A 124 -2.84 -11.19 1.56
C ASN A 124 -2.81 -9.75 1.05
N GLY A 125 -1.69 -9.32 0.49
CA GLY A 125 -1.51 -8.03 -0.14
C GLY A 125 -0.07 -7.82 -0.58
N ILE A 126 0.15 -6.86 -1.48
CA ILE A 126 1.45 -6.64 -2.10
C ILE A 126 1.80 -5.16 -2.11
N ILE A 127 3.05 -4.86 -1.82
CA ILE A 127 3.69 -3.57 -2.00
C ILE A 127 4.53 -3.67 -3.27
N ILE A 128 4.30 -2.81 -4.24
CA ILE A 128 4.94 -2.88 -5.56
C ILE A 128 5.71 -1.60 -5.84
N VAL A 129 7.00 -1.71 -6.11
CA VAL A 129 7.71 -0.70 -6.88
C VAL A 129 7.53 -1.07 -8.36
N PRO A 130 6.78 -0.30 -9.15
CA PRO A 130 6.45 -0.71 -10.51
C PRO A 130 7.64 -0.59 -11.48
N GLN A 131 7.65 -1.44 -12.48
CA GLN A 131 8.53 -1.38 -13.66
C GLN A 131 7.86 -0.58 -14.80
N GLU A 132 8.09 -0.98 -16.05
CA GLU A 132 7.39 -0.42 -17.20
C GLU A 132 5.88 -0.62 -17.10
N ILE A 133 5.11 0.31 -17.66
CA ILE A 133 3.64 0.35 -17.50
C ILE A 133 2.97 -0.94 -17.96
N ASP A 134 3.38 -1.49 -19.11
CA ASP A 134 2.71 -2.65 -19.70
C ASP A 134 2.93 -3.92 -18.88
N ILE A 135 4.16 -4.15 -18.40
CA ILE A 135 4.47 -5.33 -17.60
C ILE A 135 3.87 -5.22 -16.18
N THR A 136 3.85 -4.00 -15.63
CA THR A 136 3.19 -3.75 -14.35
C THR A 136 1.68 -3.94 -14.47
N ARG A 137 1.06 -3.54 -15.59
CA ARG A 137 -0.36 -3.76 -15.88
C ARG A 137 -0.71 -5.24 -15.89
N GLN A 138 0.06 -6.06 -16.60
CA GLN A 138 -0.15 -7.52 -16.62
C GLN A 138 -0.19 -8.10 -15.20
N PHE A 139 0.72 -7.68 -14.34
CA PHE A 139 0.73 -8.12 -12.96
C PHE A 139 -0.50 -7.62 -12.18
N THR A 140 -0.82 -6.34 -12.27
CA THR A 140 -1.95 -5.76 -11.53
C THR A 140 -3.30 -6.30 -12.00
N ASP A 141 -3.46 -6.65 -13.27
CA ASP A 141 -4.66 -7.32 -13.79
C ASP A 141 -4.87 -8.68 -13.11
N ILE A 142 -3.80 -9.48 -12.95
CA ILE A 142 -3.86 -10.73 -12.18
C ILE A 142 -4.24 -10.49 -10.71
N LEU A 143 -3.72 -9.41 -10.10
CA LEU A 143 -4.06 -9.06 -8.72
C LEU A 143 -5.54 -8.70 -8.58
N HIS A 144 -6.08 -7.95 -9.53
CA HIS A 144 -7.51 -7.62 -9.55
C HIS A 144 -8.39 -8.86 -9.74
N GLU A 145 -8.05 -9.75 -10.66
CA GLU A 145 -8.76 -11.01 -10.87
C GLU A 145 -8.76 -11.88 -9.61
N ARG A 146 -7.64 -11.95 -8.90
CA ARG A 146 -7.50 -12.72 -7.66
C ARG A 146 -7.97 -11.97 -6.41
N GLN A 147 -8.43 -10.73 -6.55
CA GLN A 147 -8.83 -9.84 -5.44
C GLN A 147 -7.72 -9.65 -4.40
N ILE A 148 -6.47 -9.62 -4.82
CA ILE A 148 -5.31 -9.36 -3.97
C ILE A 148 -5.07 -7.85 -3.92
N PRO A 149 -5.21 -7.19 -2.75
CA PRO A 149 -4.98 -5.77 -2.62
C PRO A 149 -3.50 -5.42 -2.80
N PHE A 150 -3.23 -4.28 -3.43
CA PHE A 150 -1.85 -3.80 -3.57
C PHE A 150 -1.74 -2.29 -3.40
N VAL A 151 -0.55 -1.86 -3.00
CA VAL A 151 -0.15 -0.46 -2.94
C VAL A 151 1.10 -0.24 -3.78
N MET A 152 1.29 0.97 -4.28
CA MET A 152 2.48 1.33 -5.05
C MET A 152 3.43 2.17 -4.22
N LEU A 153 4.72 1.92 -4.40
CA LEU A 153 5.82 2.73 -3.88
C LEU A 153 6.57 3.40 -5.02
N ASP A 154 7.14 4.57 -4.73
CA ASP A 154 8.03 5.33 -5.60
C ASP A 154 7.34 5.86 -6.87
N SER A 155 6.85 5.03 -7.75
CA SER A 155 6.21 5.40 -9.01
C SER A 155 4.70 5.21 -8.98
N TYR A 156 3.95 6.26 -9.31
CA TYR A 156 2.50 6.24 -9.31
C TYR A 156 1.92 5.98 -10.70
N MET A 157 1.09 4.96 -10.79
CA MET A 157 0.34 4.58 -11.99
C MET A 157 -1.16 4.49 -11.66
N PRO A 158 -1.89 5.63 -11.64
CA PRO A 158 -3.29 5.68 -11.19
C PRO A 158 -4.23 4.80 -12.01
N ASP A 159 -3.95 4.64 -13.30
CA ASP A 159 -4.75 3.82 -14.22
C ASP A 159 -4.77 2.33 -13.81
N LEU A 160 -3.82 1.88 -13.00
CA LEU A 160 -3.74 0.52 -12.47
C LEU A 160 -4.51 0.34 -11.16
N LYS A 161 -5.16 1.37 -10.64
CA LYS A 161 -6.06 1.37 -9.48
C LYS A 161 -5.47 0.71 -8.22
N PRO A 162 -4.27 1.13 -7.75
CA PRO A 162 -3.76 0.68 -6.46
C PRO A 162 -4.66 1.18 -5.32
N LEU A 163 -4.68 0.49 -4.18
CA LEU A 163 -5.37 0.97 -2.97
C LEU A 163 -4.80 2.29 -2.47
N SER A 164 -3.50 2.46 -2.60
CA SER A 164 -2.79 3.68 -2.20
C SER A 164 -1.44 3.76 -2.90
N PHE A 165 -0.84 4.95 -2.83
CA PHE A 165 0.49 5.23 -3.31
C PHE A 165 1.29 5.93 -2.23
N PHE A 166 2.55 5.54 -2.10
CA PHE A 166 3.54 6.16 -1.22
C PHE A 166 4.75 6.55 -2.05
N GLY A 167 4.97 7.83 -2.20
CA GLY A 167 6.07 8.36 -2.98
C GLY A 167 5.98 9.87 -3.13
N GLN A 168 6.96 10.43 -3.83
CA GLN A 168 7.03 11.86 -4.08
C GLN A 168 6.08 12.25 -5.21
N ASP A 169 5.42 13.41 -5.08
CA ASP A 169 4.75 14.06 -6.20
C ASP A 169 5.79 14.55 -7.20
N SER A 170 5.89 13.82 -8.31
CA SER A 170 6.91 14.08 -9.33
C SER A 170 6.70 15.41 -10.06
N PHE A 171 5.45 15.84 -10.26
CA PHE A 171 5.15 17.13 -10.87
C PHE A 171 5.58 18.27 -9.93
N CYS A 172 5.12 18.25 -8.69
CA CYS A 172 5.50 19.25 -7.70
C CYS A 172 7.01 19.29 -7.47
N SER A 173 7.68 18.13 -7.48
CA SER A 173 9.15 18.04 -7.40
C SER A 173 9.84 18.76 -8.55
N GLY A 174 9.36 18.57 -9.80
CA GLY A 174 9.88 19.25 -10.97
C GLY A 174 9.66 20.76 -10.91
N TYR A 175 8.45 21.17 -10.58
CA TYR A 175 8.08 22.57 -10.42
C TYR A 175 8.96 23.28 -9.36
N PHE A 176 9.13 22.64 -8.20
CA PHE A 176 9.99 23.16 -7.15
C PHE A 176 11.44 23.29 -7.61
N ALA A 177 11.97 22.28 -8.32
CA ALA A 177 13.34 22.33 -8.86
C ALA A 177 13.54 23.52 -9.82
N ALA A 178 12.57 23.80 -10.71
CA ALA A 178 12.61 24.97 -11.59
C ALA A 178 12.62 26.28 -10.79
N LYS A 179 11.74 26.42 -9.81
CA LYS A 179 11.70 27.62 -8.93
C LYS A 179 13.01 27.84 -8.21
N MET A 180 13.62 26.79 -7.66
CA MET A 180 14.91 26.88 -6.97
C MET A 180 16.02 27.27 -7.92
N LEU A 181 16.07 26.71 -9.14
CA LEU A 181 17.05 27.10 -10.14
C LEU A 181 16.90 28.56 -10.56
N MET A 182 15.69 29.05 -10.76
CA MET A 182 15.44 30.47 -11.09
C MET A 182 15.89 31.42 -9.99
N LEU A 183 15.80 31.00 -8.72
CA LEU A 183 16.29 31.82 -7.59
C LEU A 183 17.82 31.83 -7.50
N ILE A 184 18.48 30.70 -7.75
CA ILE A 184 19.93 30.54 -7.58
C ILE A 184 20.69 31.03 -8.82
N ALA A 185 20.16 30.74 -10.01
CA ALA A 185 20.79 30.97 -11.30
C ALA A 185 20.00 31.99 -12.15
N SER A 186 19.55 33.06 -11.55
CA SER A 186 18.70 34.10 -12.18
C SER A 186 19.31 34.78 -13.40
N ASN A 187 20.66 34.73 -13.53
CA ASN A 187 21.40 35.35 -14.64
C ASN A 187 21.69 34.33 -15.79
N GLU A 188 21.39 33.05 -15.58
CA GLU A 188 21.62 32.01 -16.61
C GLU A 188 20.48 32.01 -17.62
N LYS A 189 20.85 31.82 -18.90
CA LYS A 189 19.89 31.81 -20.01
C LYS A 189 19.57 30.42 -20.52
N GLU A 190 20.37 29.44 -20.14
CA GLU A 190 20.28 28.07 -20.66
C GLU A 190 20.28 27.08 -19.50
N ILE A 191 19.44 26.07 -19.59
CA ILE A 191 19.34 24.98 -18.62
C ILE A 191 19.41 23.66 -19.35
N MET A 192 20.26 22.75 -18.85
CA MET A 192 20.38 21.40 -19.38
C MET A 192 19.54 20.44 -18.51
N LEU A 193 18.62 19.71 -19.14
CA LEU A 193 17.86 18.64 -18.51
C LEU A 193 18.44 17.27 -18.92
N LEU A 194 18.98 16.54 -17.94
CA LEU A 194 19.44 15.16 -18.15
C LEU A 194 18.28 14.19 -17.96
N LYS A 195 18.11 13.25 -18.90
CA LYS A 195 17.07 12.24 -18.87
C LYS A 195 17.67 10.85 -19.04
N GLN A 196 17.18 9.91 -18.24
CA GLN A 196 17.48 8.51 -18.49
C GLN A 196 16.54 7.97 -19.58
N MET A 197 17.12 7.34 -20.59
CA MET A 197 16.38 6.78 -21.72
C MET A 197 16.78 5.31 -21.93
N LYS A 198 15.82 4.50 -22.38
CA LYS A 198 16.03 3.14 -22.85
C LYS A 198 15.50 3.05 -24.28
N ASP A 199 16.32 2.58 -25.20
CA ASP A 199 15.98 2.48 -26.63
C ASP A 199 15.40 3.77 -27.23
N GLY A 200 15.99 4.92 -26.87
CA GLY A 200 15.58 6.23 -27.35
C GLY A 200 14.27 6.77 -26.75
N LYS A 201 13.70 6.10 -25.74
CA LYS A 201 12.45 6.50 -25.10
C LYS A 201 12.60 6.69 -23.59
N VAL A 202 11.89 7.69 -23.05
CA VAL A 202 11.75 7.85 -21.61
C VAL A 202 10.70 6.87 -21.12
N THR A 203 11.11 5.89 -20.32
CA THR A 203 10.22 4.83 -19.81
C THR A 203 9.59 5.15 -18.46
N SER A 204 10.19 6.07 -17.70
CA SER A 204 9.74 6.45 -16.37
C SER A 204 8.64 7.51 -16.41
N LYS A 205 7.43 7.18 -15.95
CA LYS A 205 6.33 8.14 -15.81
C LYS A 205 6.67 9.27 -14.83
N GLN A 206 7.40 8.98 -13.77
CA GLN A 206 7.91 9.99 -12.83
C GLN A 206 8.78 11.02 -13.54
N GLN A 207 9.70 10.56 -14.38
CA GLN A 207 10.62 11.44 -15.10
C GLN A 207 9.86 12.37 -16.06
N VAL A 208 8.84 11.83 -16.75
CA VAL A 208 7.96 12.62 -17.61
C VAL A 208 7.21 13.68 -16.80
N ASN A 209 6.57 13.28 -15.68
CA ASN A 209 5.82 14.19 -14.83
C ASN A 209 6.72 15.27 -14.19
N ARG A 210 7.94 14.90 -13.80
CA ARG A 210 8.93 15.85 -13.24
C ARG A 210 9.35 16.88 -14.28
N GLU A 211 9.54 16.46 -15.54
CA GLU A 211 9.83 17.40 -16.62
C GLU A 211 8.64 18.34 -16.90
N VAL A 212 7.42 17.80 -16.93
CA VAL A 212 6.21 18.64 -17.12
C VAL A 212 6.12 19.69 -16.01
N GLY A 213 6.30 19.29 -14.75
CA GLY A 213 6.31 20.21 -13.61
C GLY A 213 7.44 21.25 -13.71
N PHE A 214 8.62 20.84 -14.16
CA PHE A 214 9.77 21.73 -14.34
C PHE A 214 9.53 22.82 -15.41
N ARG A 215 8.79 22.49 -16.46
CA ARG A 215 8.47 23.42 -17.56
C ARG A 215 7.27 24.30 -17.31
N HIS A 216 6.49 24.03 -16.26
CA HIS A 216 5.29 24.77 -15.85
C HIS A 216 5.64 26.02 -15.05
#